data_568809201251bbca110687272493e4bf
#
_entry.id   568809201251bbca110687272493e4bf
#
_cell.length_a   1.000
_cell.length_b   1.000
_cell.length_c   1.000
_cell.angle_alpha   90.00
_cell.angle_beta   90.00
_cell.angle_gamma   90.00
#
_symmetry.space_group_name_H-M   'P 1'
#
loop_
_entity.id
_entity.type
_entity.pdbx_description
1 polymer ?
#
loop_
_entity_poly.entity_id
_entity_poly.type
_entity_poly.pdbx_seq_one_letter_code
_entity_poly.pdbx_strand_id
1 'polypeptide(L)'
;MNRKEFLAGVGLCGMGSCTCILGGRAASLFAQESKSEAPQQAKKPRSQERIDFAEKWVTRFFDVLDANLDPETRKRIMLANGRVCFLEWIKETGQQIKPVSLERFADWVKSNVKDETYRVEGKTIYMQYTSAAETGQPSKEGACLCPFIESKPAGLSPTYCLCSVGYVKVMHEMRFGRPVEVELLDSVLKGGKRCKFKITVA
;
A
#
# COMPACT_ATOMS: atom_id res chain seq x y z
N MET A 1 -13.14 7.68 -28.30
CA MET A 1 -12.09 6.68 -28.58
C MET A 1 -12.00 5.75 -27.39
N ASN A 2 -12.40 4.50 -27.56
CA ASN A 2 -12.58 3.54 -26.46
C ASN A 2 -11.23 2.85 -26.18
N ARG A 3 -10.94 2.56 -24.91
CA ARG A 3 -9.68 1.96 -24.44
C ARG A 3 -9.28 0.63 -25.16
N LYS A 4 -10.26 -0.03 -25.80
CA LYS A 4 -10.04 -1.24 -26.61
C LYS A 4 -9.48 -0.96 -28.00
N GLU A 5 -9.70 0.23 -28.55
CA GLU A 5 -9.23 0.61 -29.90
C GLU A 5 -7.77 1.06 -29.92
N PHE A 6 -7.25 1.54 -28.78
CA PHE A 6 -5.84 1.94 -28.65
C PHE A 6 -4.89 0.75 -28.61
N LEU A 7 -5.33 -0.44 -28.18
CA LEU A 7 -4.49 -1.63 -28.06
C LEU A 7 -4.46 -2.50 -29.32
N ALA A 8 -5.31 -2.22 -30.30
CA ALA A 8 -5.35 -2.97 -31.55
C ALA A 8 -4.40 -2.43 -32.64
N GLY A 9 -3.77 -1.28 -32.43
CA GLY A 9 -2.96 -0.58 -33.40
C GLY A 9 -1.45 -0.88 -33.42
N VAL A 10 -0.95 -1.71 -32.49
CA VAL A 10 0.50 -2.00 -32.38
C VAL A 10 0.76 -3.49 -32.55
N GLY A 11 0.58 -3.99 -33.75
CA GLY A 11 0.90 -5.37 -34.01
C GLY A 11 0.70 -5.76 -35.46
N LEU A 12 1.54 -5.27 -36.38
CA LEU A 12 1.74 -5.89 -37.68
C LEU A 12 2.91 -5.18 -38.43
N CYS A 13 4.11 -5.66 -38.18
CA CYS A 13 5.19 -5.53 -39.15
C CYS A 13 6.22 -6.63 -38.92
N GLY A 14 6.35 -7.52 -39.89
CA GLY A 14 7.60 -8.19 -40.17
C GLY A 14 7.66 -9.71 -40.04
N MET A 15 6.89 -10.46 -40.85
CA MET A 15 7.33 -11.81 -41.27
C MET A 15 7.93 -11.70 -42.66
N GLY A 16 9.25 -11.71 -42.70
CA GLY A 16 10.01 -11.91 -43.92
C GLY A 16 10.57 -13.33 -43.94
N SER A 17 9.92 -14.22 -44.71
CA SER A 17 10.47 -15.52 -45.07
C SER A 17 11.66 -15.34 -46.00
N CYS A 18 12.81 -15.92 -45.65
CA CYS A 18 13.83 -16.29 -46.61
C CYS A 18 14.19 -17.75 -46.43
N THR A 19 13.62 -18.58 -47.30
CA THR A 19 14.07 -19.94 -47.60
C THR A 19 15.28 -19.90 -48.54
N CYS A 20 16.43 -20.42 -48.11
CA CYS A 20 17.49 -20.86 -49.01
C CYS A 20 17.89 -22.30 -48.68
N ILE A 21 17.53 -23.18 -49.58
CA ILE A 21 17.97 -24.58 -49.70
C ILE A 21 19.33 -24.58 -50.41
N LEU A 22 20.29 -25.32 -49.88
CA LEU A 22 21.38 -26.05 -50.56
C LEU A 22 22.35 -26.55 -49.47
N GLY A 23 22.43 -27.80 -49.12
CA GLY A 23 23.18 -28.87 -49.73
C GLY A 23 24.63 -28.88 -49.24
N GLY A 24 25.01 -29.87 -48.36
CA GLY A 24 26.41 -30.10 -48.04
C GLY A 24 26.62 -30.90 -46.74
N ARG A 25 26.79 -32.21 -46.89
CA ARG A 25 27.30 -33.11 -45.83
C ARG A 25 28.73 -32.71 -45.48
N ALA A 26 28.99 -32.42 -44.21
CA ALA A 26 30.30 -32.57 -43.61
C ALA A 26 30.12 -32.97 -42.13
N ALA A 27 30.51 -34.22 -41.84
CA ALA A 27 30.64 -34.69 -40.46
C ALA A 27 31.83 -33.99 -39.83
N SER A 28 31.63 -33.28 -38.74
CA SER A 28 32.69 -32.92 -37.81
C SER A 28 32.27 -33.25 -36.39
N LEU A 29 33.01 -34.18 -35.82
CA LEU A 29 33.08 -34.47 -34.38
C LEU A 29 33.51 -33.20 -33.65
N PHE A 30 32.60 -32.55 -33.03
CA PHE A 30 32.93 -31.54 -32.01
C PHE A 30 32.30 -31.89 -30.67
N ALA A 31 33.17 -31.82 -29.68
CA ALA A 31 32.93 -32.10 -28.30
C ALA A 31 31.62 -31.45 -27.81
N GLN A 32 30.86 -32.24 -27.11
CA GLN A 32 29.67 -31.83 -26.37
C GLN A 32 30.15 -31.03 -25.14
N GLU A 33 30.33 -29.73 -25.26
CA GLU A 33 30.43 -28.85 -24.12
C GLU A 33 29.09 -28.89 -23.39
N SER A 34 29.09 -29.49 -22.21
CA SER A 34 28.00 -29.40 -21.25
C SER A 34 27.83 -27.97 -20.87
N LYS A 35 26.95 -27.22 -21.55
CA LYS A 35 26.43 -25.97 -21.05
C LYS A 35 25.71 -26.26 -19.76
N SER A 36 26.32 -25.89 -18.64
CA SER A 36 25.62 -25.81 -17.34
C SER A 36 24.48 -24.79 -17.57
N GLU A 37 23.27 -25.29 -17.70
CA GLU A 37 22.08 -24.47 -17.67
C GLU A 37 22.06 -23.76 -16.30
N ALA A 38 22.21 -22.44 -16.31
CA ALA A 38 21.96 -21.63 -15.15
C ALA A 38 20.54 -21.97 -14.64
N PRO A 39 20.33 -22.09 -13.31
CA PRO A 39 19.04 -22.48 -12.78
C PRO A 39 17.98 -21.50 -13.31
N GLN A 40 17.05 -21.99 -14.10
CA GLN A 40 15.90 -21.22 -14.58
C GLN A 40 15.10 -20.82 -13.34
N GLN A 41 15.17 -19.55 -12.98
CA GLN A 41 14.31 -19.02 -11.92
C GLN A 41 12.86 -19.29 -12.30
N ALA A 42 12.15 -20.02 -11.46
CA ALA A 42 10.74 -20.32 -11.65
C ALA A 42 9.98 -18.99 -11.89
N LYS A 43 9.31 -18.88 -13.05
CA LYS A 43 8.53 -17.68 -13.39
C LYS A 43 7.48 -17.44 -12.32
N LYS A 44 7.51 -16.26 -11.71
CA LYS A 44 6.48 -15.83 -10.74
C LYS A 44 5.09 -15.86 -11.39
N PRO A 45 4.02 -16.20 -10.63
CA PRO A 45 2.66 -16.06 -11.12
C PRO A 45 2.40 -14.62 -11.61
N ARG A 46 1.64 -14.45 -12.70
CA ARG A 46 1.34 -13.14 -13.30
C ARG A 46 0.71 -12.14 -12.31
N SER A 47 -0.06 -12.64 -11.34
CA SER A 47 -0.58 -11.84 -10.22
C SER A 47 0.53 -11.25 -9.35
N GLN A 48 1.54 -12.05 -9.03
CA GLN A 48 2.68 -11.61 -8.22
C GLN A 48 3.56 -10.60 -8.97
N GLU A 49 3.76 -10.79 -10.27
CA GLU A 49 4.48 -9.80 -11.10
C GLU A 49 3.80 -8.44 -11.12
N ARG A 50 2.46 -8.42 -11.13
CA ARG A 50 1.69 -7.16 -11.09
C ARG A 50 1.81 -6.47 -9.74
N ILE A 51 1.78 -7.21 -8.64
CA ILE A 51 1.97 -6.68 -7.28
C ILE A 51 3.38 -6.10 -7.16
N ASP A 52 4.41 -6.86 -7.53
CA ASP A 52 5.80 -6.40 -7.51
C ASP A 52 6.01 -5.12 -8.35
N PHE A 53 5.36 -5.04 -9.50
CA PHE A 53 5.40 -3.84 -10.34
C PHE A 53 4.72 -2.65 -9.68
N ALA A 54 3.53 -2.85 -9.09
CA ALA A 54 2.78 -1.79 -8.42
C ALA A 54 3.56 -1.24 -7.21
N GLU A 55 4.16 -2.10 -6.38
CA GLU A 55 4.98 -1.69 -5.25
C GLU A 55 6.21 -0.90 -5.68
N LYS A 56 6.91 -1.33 -6.72
CA LYS A 56 8.03 -0.58 -7.30
C LYS A 56 7.61 0.76 -7.89
N TRP A 57 6.45 0.81 -8.54
CA TRP A 57 5.92 2.04 -9.10
C TRP A 57 5.59 3.04 -7.99
N VAL A 58 4.92 2.57 -6.94
CA VAL A 58 4.58 3.39 -5.77
C VAL A 58 5.84 3.94 -5.11
N THR A 59 6.85 3.10 -4.87
CA THR A 59 8.12 3.55 -4.29
C THR A 59 8.72 4.70 -5.10
N ARG A 60 8.88 4.53 -6.42
CA ARG A 60 9.40 5.59 -7.30
C ARG A 60 8.51 6.84 -7.32
N PHE A 61 7.19 6.67 -7.26
CA PHE A 61 6.27 7.81 -7.22
C PHE A 61 6.49 8.65 -5.96
N PHE A 62 6.67 8.02 -4.81
CA PHE A 62 6.98 8.74 -3.57
C PHE A 62 8.36 9.38 -3.56
N ASP A 63 9.37 8.75 -4.18
CA ASP A 63 10.68 9.38 -4.38
C ASP A 63 10.55 10.68 -5.20
N VAL A 64 9.75 10.65 -6.27
CA VAL A 64 9.46 11.84 -7.09
C VAL A 64 8.70 12.90 -6.29
N LEU A 65 7.71 12.53 -5.49
CA LEU A 65 6.99 13.47 -4.64
C LEU A 65 7.94 14.13 -3.62
N ASP A 66 8.80 13.33 -2.99
CA ASP A 66 9.74 13.81 -1.97
C ASP A 66 10.81 14.74 -2.55
N ALA A 67 11.22 14.50 -3.79
CA ALA A 67 12.22 15.32 -4.48
C ALA A 67 11.65 16.64 -5.03
N ASN A 68 10.36 16.72 -5.34
CA ASN A 68 9.78 17.85 -6.09
C ASN A 68 8.78 18.70 -5.29
N LEU A 69 8.29 18.22 -4.14
CA LEU A 69 7.31 18.95 -3.33
C LEU A 69 7.87 19.24 -1.94
N ASP A 70 7.51 20.41 -1.41
CA ASP A 70 7.80 20.73 -0.01
C ASP A 70 7.00 19.83 0.97
N PRO A 71 7.45 19.67 2.22
CA PRO A 71 6.83 18.79 3.21
C PRO A 71 5.35 19.10 3.48
N GLU A 72 4.96 20.37 3.50
CA GLU A 72 3.57 20.77 3.78
C GLU A 72 2.64 20.43 2.61
N THR A 73 3.09 20.64 1.39
CA THR A 73 2.33 20.23 0.19
C THR A 73 2.16 18.71 0.14
N ARG A 74 3.22 17.94 0.41
CA ARG A 74 3.15 16.47 0.50
C ARG A 74 2.15 16.04 1.55
N LYS A 75 2.23 16.59 2.75
CA LYS A 75 1.31 16.31 3.86
C LYS A 75 -0.13 16.61 3.44
N ARG A 76 -0.41 17.78 2.87
CA ARG A 76 -1.74 18.18 2.42
C ARG A 76 -2.33 17.20 1.39
N ILE A 77 -1.54 16.79 0.40
CA ILE A 77 -1.96 15.83 -0.63
C ILE A 77 -2.27 14.48 0.01
N MET A 78 -1.40 13.98 0.87
CA MET A 78 -1.58 12.67 1.50
C MET A 78 -2.74 12.64 2.49
N LEU A 79 -2.97 13.70 3.25
CA LEU A 79 -4.14 13.80 4.11
C LEU A 79 -5.44 13.79 3.29
N ALA A 80 -5.47 14.54 2.17
CA ALA A 80 -6.61 14.54 1.25
C ALA A 80 -6.87 13.14 0.67
N ASN A 81 -5.83 12.43 0.24
CA ASN A 81 -5.94 11.06 -0.25
C ASN A 81 -6.48 10.11 0.83
N GLY A 82 -5.99 10.19 2.05
CA GLY A 82 -6.49 9.39 3.18
C GLY A 82 -7.95 9.65 3.49
N ARG A 83 -8.39 10.93 3.41
CA ARG A 83 -9.79 11.29 3.53
C ARG A 83 -10.66 10.61 2.46
N VAL A 84 -10.25 10.67 1.21
CA VAL A 84 -10.98 10.03 0.09
C VAL A 84 -11.06 8.53 0.31
N CYS A 85 -9.94 7.89 0.64
CA CYS A 85 -9.89 6.44 0.92
C CYS A 85 -10.91 6.02 2.01
N PHE A 86 -11.01 6.78 3.10
CA PHE A 86 -11.99 6.49 4.15
C PHE A 86 -13.43 6.66 3.67
N LEU A 87 -13.72 7.72 2.92
CA LEU A 87 -15.07 7.99 2.42
C LEU A 87 -15.52 6.95 1.38
N GLU A 88 -14.60 6.47 0.55
CA GLU A 88 -14.86 5.36 -0.38
C GLU A 88 -15.17 4.07 0.38
N TRP A 89 -14.37 3.74 1.39
CA TRP A 89 -14.63 2.59 2.25
C TRP A 89 -16.02 2.64 2.91
N ILE A 90 -16.43 3.81 3.45
CA ILE A 90 -17.78 4.02 4.00
C ILE A 90 -18.85 3.76 2.93
N LYS A 91 -18.65 4.27 1.73
CA LYS A 91 -19.59 4.09 0.61
C LYS A 91 -19.70 2.62 0.19
N GLU A 92 -18.59 1.92 0.08
CA GLU A 92 -18.55 0.52 -0.35
C GLU A 92 -19.14 -0.42 0.70
N THR A 93 -18.86 -0.16 1.98
CA THR A 93 -19.34 -1.02 3.08
C THR A 93 -20.75 -0.68 3.56
N GLY A 94 -21.30 0.48 3.18
CA GLY A 94 -22.59 0.97 3.67
C GLY A 94 -22.59 1.31 5.16
N GLN A 95 -21.40 1.39 5.80
CA GLN A 95 -21.32 1.68 7.22
C GLN A 95 -21.79 3.10 7.53
N GLN A 96 -22.49 3.25 8.65
CA GLN A 96 -22.91 4.55 9.16
C GLN A 96 -22.17 4.87 10.45
N ILE A 97 -21.43 5.96 10.45
CA ILE A 97 -20.80 6.47 11.66
C ILE A 97 -21.75 7.44 12.33
N LYS A 98 -22.30 7.04 13.47
CA LYS A 98 -23.12 7.91 14.30
C LYS A 98 -22.21 8.70 15.24
N PRO A 99 -22.34 10.03 15.29
CA PRO A 99 -21.57 10.85 16.23
C PRO A 99 -21.82 10.44 17.68
N VAL A 100 -20.76 10.42 18.46
CA VAL A 100 -20.81 10.14 19.92
C VAL A 100 -20.00 11.20 20.68
N SER A 101 -20.31 11.42 21.95
CA SER A 101 -19.46 12.27 22.78
C SER A 101 -18.14 11.57 23.13
N LEU A 102 -17.12 12.37 23.44
CA LEU A 102 -15.80 11.84 23.81
C LEU A 102 -15.89 11.03 25.12
N GLU A 103 -16.72 11.45 26.06
CA GLU A 103 -16.96 10.77 27.34
C GLU A 103 -17.54 9.36 27.08
N ARG A 104 -18.59 9.29 26.25
CA ARG A 104 -19.19 8.00 25.87
C ARG A 104 -18.22 7.09 25.14
N PHE A 105 -17.37 7.65 24.29
CA PHE A 105 -16.32 6.89 23.64
C PHE A 105 -15.27 6.40 24.64
N ALA A 106 -14.84 7.23 25.59
CA ALA A 106 -13.91 6.85 26.64
C ALA A 106 -14.45 5.72 27.52
N ASP A 107 -15.72 5.78 27.89
CA ASP A 107 -16.38 4.71 28.66
C ASP A 107 -16.48 3.41 27.87
N TRP A 108 -16.78 3.51 26.58
CA TRP A 108 -16.76 2.34 25.69
C TRP A 108 -15.36 1.73 25.60
N VAL A 109 -14.29 2.54 25.46
CA VAL A 109 -12.91 2.05 25.43
C VAL A 109 -12.58 1.32 26.73
N LYS A 110 -12.87 1.91 27.90
CA LYS A 110 -12.63 1.28 29.21
C LYS A 110 -13.32 -0.08 29.36
N SER A 111 -14.54 -0.19 28.82
CA SER A 111 -15.36 -1.39 29.00
C SER A 111 -15.08 -2.48 28.00
N ASN A 112 -14.65 -2.16 26.77
CA ASN A 112 -14.61 -3.09 25.65
C ASN A 112 -13.21 -3.32 25.09
N VAL A 113 -12.27 -2.38 25.26
CA VAL A 113 -10.92 -2.49 24.73
C VAL A 113 -9.99 -3.03 25.82
N LYS A 114 -9.57 -4.28 25.67
CA LYS A 114 -8.68 -4.96 26.63
C LYS A 114 -7.22 -4.95 26.21
N ASP A 115 -6.96 -4.51 25.00
CA ASP A 115 -5.63 -4.38 24.40
C ASP A 115 -5.21 -2.90 24.31
N GLU A 116 -4.03 -2.66 23.72
CA GLU A 116 -3.52 -1.31 23.54
C GLU A 116 -4.05 -0.61 22.28
N THR A 117 -5.13 -1.11 21.65
CA THR A 117 -5.67 -0.53 20.40
C THR A 117 -6.15 0.91 20.60
N TYR A 118 -6.77 1.18 21.74
CA TYR A 118 -7.20 2.53 22.15
C TYR A 118 -6.89 2.82 23.60
N ARG A 119 -6.46 4.05 23.88
CA ARG A 119 -6.34 4.63 25.23
C ARG A 119 -6.81 6.07 25.16
N VAL A 120 -7.64 6.50 26.12
CA VAL A 120 -8.19 7.86 26.18
C VAL A 120 -7.69 8.58 27.43
N GLU A 121 -7.12 9.76 27.26
CA GLU A 121 -6.60 10.62 28.33
C GLU A 121 -7.14 12.05 28.12
N GLY A 122 -8.16 12.43 28.88
CA GLY A 122 -8.82 13.71 28.70
C GLY A 122 -9.35 13.89 27.28
N LYS A 123 -8.86 14.89 26.56
CA LYS A 123 -9.21 15.15 25.16
C LYS A 123 -8.29 14.42 24.14
N THR A 124 -7.35 13.62 24.61
CA THR A 124 -6.38 12.93 23.77
C THR A 124 -6.73 11.44 23.69
N ILE A 125 -6.71 10.92 22.48
CA ILE A 125 -6.88 9.50 22.18
C ILE A 125 -5.57 9.00 21.58
N TYR A 126 -5.03 7.94 22.15
CA TYR A 126 -3.95 7.17 21.55
C TYR A 126 -4.57 5.95 20.89
N MET A 127 -4.26 5.77 19.62
CA MET A 127 -4.76 4.68 18.82
C MET A 127 -3.59 3.98 18.13
N GLN A 128 -3.64 2.65 18.06
CA GLN A 128 -2.74 1.89 17.19
C GLN A 128 -3.55 0.94 16.32
N TYR A 129 -3.07 0.67 15.12
CA TYR A 129 -3.67 -0.36 14.29
C TYR A 129 -3.44 -1.73 14.94
N THR A 130 -4.48 -2.57 14.90
CA THR A 130 -4.36 -3.98 15.26
C THR A 130 -3.36 -4.66 14.34
N SER A 131 -2.59 -5.61 14.86
CA SER A 131 -1.72 -6.41 13.99
C SER A 131 -2.59 -7.26 13.07
N ALA A 132 -2.07 -7.63 11.91
CA ALA A 132 -2.78 -8.52 11.03
C ALA A 132 -2.94 -9.94 11.64
N ALA A 133 -2.07 -10.35 12.56
CA ALA A 133 -2.25 -11.56 13.36
C ALA A 133 -3.51 -11.50 14.23
N GLU A 134 -3.88 -10.32 14.77
CA GLU A 134 -5.09 -10.09 15.54
C GLU A 134 -6.36 -10.04 14.67
N THR A 135 -6.22 -9.69 13.40
CA THR A 135 -7.33 -9.67 12.43
C THR A 135 -7.54 -10.99 11.69
N GLY A 136 -6.74 -12.03 12.02
CA GLY A 136 -6.79 -13.34 11.35
C GLY A 136 -6.23 -13.34 9.93
N GLN A 137 -5.64 -12.23 9.49
CA GLN A 137 -4.94 -12.20 8.21
C GLN A 137 -3.50 -12.70 8.36
N PRO A 138 -3.02 -13.54 7.45
CA PRO A 138 -1.64 -14.02 7.49
C PRO A 138 -0.70 -12.87 7.16
N SER A 139 -0.23 -12.14 8.16
CA SER A 139 0.81 -11.15 7.97
C SER A 139 2.03 -11.48 8.79
N LYS A 140 3.18 -11.27 8.19
CA LYS A 140 4.45 -11.32 8.88
C LYS A 140 4.53 -10.13 9.84
N GLU A 141 5.10 -10.35 11.02
CA GLU A 141 5.40 -9.27 11.97
C GLU A 141 6.16 -8.13 11.26
N GLY A 142 5.71 -6.91 11.43
CA GLY A 142 6.28 -5.74 10.75
C GLY A 142 5.80 -5.53 9.30
N ALA A 143 4.82 -6.27 8.81
CA ALA A 143 4.17 -5.99 7.54
C ALA A 143 3.30 -4.73 7.62
N CYS A 144 3.26 -3.96 6.54
CA CYS A 144 2.38 -2.80 6.46
C CYS A 144 0.91 -3.26 6.41
N LEU A 145 0.07 -2.66 7.26
CA LEU A 145 -1.36 -2.97 7.31
C LEU A 145 -2.17 -2.24 6.22
N CYS A 146 -1.51 -1.42 5.39
CA CYS A 146 -2.17 -0.77 4.27
C CYS A 146 -2.49 -1.82 3.19
N PRO A 147 -3.76 -1.96 2.78
CA PRO A 147 -4.16 -2.99 1.81
C PRO A 147 -3.56 -2.78 0.41
N PHE A 148 -2.99 -1.62 0.15
CA PHE A 148 -2.34 -1.30 -1.13
C PHE A 148 -0.90 -1.83 -1.21
N ILE A 149 -0.27 -2.11 -0.07
CA ILE A 149 1.11 -2.61 0.04
C ILE A 149 1.10 -3.81 0.96
N GLU A 150 1.28 -4.99 0.40
CA GLU A 150 1.29 -6.25 1.17
C GLU A 150 2.62 -6.46 1.89
N SER A 151 3.68 -5.91 1.36
CA SER A 151 5.01 -5.98 1.94
C SER A 151 5.47 -4.59 2.40
N LYS A 152 6.55 -4.55 3.18
CA LYS A 152 7.29 -3.31 3.45
C LYS A 152 8.36 -3.16 2.37
N PRO A 153 8.09 -2.50 1.23
CA PRO A 153 9.09 -2.36 0.18
C PRO A 153 10.28 -1.58 0.72
N ALA A 154 11.50 -2.09 0.48
CA ALA A 154 12.70 -1.36 0.81
C ALA A 154 12.71 -0.02 0.07
N GLY A 155 12.98 1.06 0.79
CA GLY A 155 13.06 2.41 0.22
C GLY A 155 11.73 3.15 0.08
N LEU A 156 10.59 2.57 0.43
CA LEU A 156 9.32 3.32 0.41
C LEU A 156 9.36 4.46 1.44
N SER A 157 9.15 5.68 0.96
CA SER A 157 9.16 6.88 1.78
C SER A 157 8.11 6.87 2.89
N PRO A 158 8.44 7.33 4.12
CA PRO A 158 7.49 7.55 5.19
C PRO A 158 6.36 8.55 4.85
N THR A 159 6.52 9.38 3.83
CA THR A 159 5.47 10.26 3.28
C THR A 159 4.21 9.47 2.94
N TYR A 160 4.36 8.22 2.48
CA TYR A 160 3.24 7.31 2.23
C TYR A 160 2.33 7.13 3.45
N CYS A 161 2.88 7.06 4.67
CA CYS A 161 2.11 6.88 5.90
C CYS A 161 1.22 8.07 6.26
N LEU A 162 1.44 9.26 5.68
CA LEU A 162 0.59 10.42 5.92
C LEU A 162 -0.84 10.22 5.38
N CYS A 163 -1.03 9.29 4.44
CA CYS A 163 -2.36 8.86 4.01
C CYS A 163 -3.17 8.32 5.21
N SER A 164 -2.57 7.48 6.05
CA SER A 164 -3.23 6.96 7.25
C SER A 164 -3.59 8.07 8.25
N VAL A 165 -2.81 9.15 8.34
CA VAL A 165 -3.16 10.32 9.15
C VAL A 165 -4.47 10.95 8.66
N GLY A 166 -4.62 11.14 7.34
CA GLY A 166 -5.85 11.65 6.74
C GLY A 166 -7.06 10.75 6.96
N TYR A 167 -6.86 9.44 6.83
CA TYR A 167 -7.88 8.41 7.10
C TYR A 167 -8.36 8.47 8.56
N VAL A 168 -7.44 8.43 9.52
CA VAL A 168 -7.73 8.49 10.96
C VAL A 168 -8.38 9.80 11.34
N LYS A 169 -7.94 10.91 10.73
CA LYS A 169 -8.50 12.24 10.96
C LYS A 169 -9.99 12.28 10.61
N VAL A 170 -10.37 11.96 9.38
CA VAL A 170 -11.77 12.03 8.97
C VAL A 170 -12.65 11.03 9.71
N MET A 171 -12.14 9.85 10.03
CA MET A 171 -12.85 8.85 10.83
C MET A 171 -13.26 9.41 12.19
N HIS A 172 -12.34 10.11 12.87
CA HIS A 172 -12.61 10.69 14.20
C HIS A 172 -13.41 11.98 14.12
N GLU A 173 -13.23 12.81 13.09
CA GLU A 173 -14.09 13.96 12.83
C GLU A 173 -15.56 13.56 12.66
N MET A 174 -15.82 12.52 11.88
CA MET A 174 -17.18 11.97 11.74
C MET A 174 -17.68 11.36 13.05
N ARG A 175 -16.83 10.66 13.80
CA ARG A 175 -17.21 10.05 15.09
C ARG A 175 -17.58 11.04 16.16
N PHE A 176 -16.90 12.19 16.22
CA PHE A 176 -17.15 13.20 17.27
C PHE A 176 -17.97 14.38 16.77
N GLY A 177 -18.22 14.50 15.47
CA GLY A 177 -18.93 15.64 14.86
C GLY A 177 -18.19 16.97 15.05
N ARG A 178 -16.87 16.94 15.25
CA ARG A 178 -16.02 18.13 15.46
C ARG A 178 -14.61 17.92 14.91
N PRO A 179 -13.83 18.99 14.67
CA PRO A 179 -12.47 18.88 14.23
C PRO A 179 -11.58 18.09 15.19
N VAL A 180 -10.63 17.34 14.64
CA VAL A 180 -9.57 16.67 15.40
C VAL A 180 -8.22 16.97 14.78
N GLU A 181 -7.17 16.97 15.60
CA GLU A 181 -5.78 16.94 15.15
C GLU A 181 -5.24 15.54 15.29
N VAL A 182 -4.48 15.08 14.28
CA VAL A 182 -3.89 13.74 14.27
C VAL A 182 -2.40 13.83 13.99
N GLU A 183 -1.64 13.19 14.85
CA GLU A 183 -0.20 13.02 14.76
C GLU A 183 0.15 11.54 14.61
N LEU A 184 1.02 11.20 13.65
CA LEU A 184 1.58 9.87 13.50
C LEU A 184 2.81 9.74 14.39
N LEU A 185 2.67 9.02 15.51
CA LEU A 185 3.76 8.81 16.47
C LEU A 185 4.78 7.79 15.98
N ASP A 186 4.29 6.71 15.37
CA ASP A 186 5.12 5.61 14.88
C ASP A 186 4.47 4.94 13.66
N SER A 187 5.27 4.29 12.83
CA SER A 187 4.77 3.49 11.72
C SER A 187 5.71 2.34 11.36
N VAL A 188 5.14 1.32 10.72
CA VAL A 188 5.90 0.18 10.23
C VAL A 188 7.02 0.61 9.26
N LEU A 189 6.79 1.62 8.42
CA LEU A 189 7.80 2.14 7.50
C LEU A 189 8.95 2.86 8.21
N LYS A 190 8.71 3.39 9.41
CA LYS A 190 9.75 3.98 10.28
C LYS A 190 10.47 2.95 11.17
N GLY A 191 10.15 1.66 11.00
CA GLY A 191 10.75 0.59 11.81
C GLY A 191 9.93 0.19 13.04
N GLY A 192 8.79 0.82 13.28
CA GLY A 192 7.86 0.45 14.34
C GLY A 192 7.16 -0.89 14.06
N LYS A 193 6.69 -1.53 15.12
CA LYS A 193 5.89 -2.76 15.01
C LYS A 193 4.49 -2.48 14.48
N ARG A 194 3.94 -1.29 14.74
CA ARG A 194 2.57 -0.86 14.40
C ARG A 194 2.53 0.63 14.09
N CYS A 195 1.51 1.03 13.32
CA CYS A 195 1.22 2.46 13.16
C CYS A 195 0.46 2.96 14.39
N LYS A 196 1.00 4.01 15.05
CA LYS A 196 0.47 4.62 16.26
C LYS A 196 0.14 6.08 16.03
N PHE A 197 -1.01 6.50 16.53
CA PHE A 197 -1.55 7.83 16.34
C PHE A 197 -1.90 8.47 17.67
N LYS A 198 -1.70 9.78 17.75
CA LYS A 198 -2.25 10.64 18.78
C LYS A 198 -3.32 11.52 18.14
N ILE A 199 -4.52 11.48 18.68
CA ILE A 199 -5.68 12.22 18.19
C ILE A 199 -6.11 13.19 19.30
N THR A 200 -6.14 14.48 19.01
CA THR A 200 -6.60 15.52 19.95
C THR A 200 -7.95 16.04 19.47
N VAL A 201 -8.97 15.92 20.30
CA VAL A 201 -10.34 16.37 20.00
C VAL A 201 -10.47 17.84 20.43
N ALA A 202 -10.92 18.71 19.52
CA ALA A 202 -11.10 20.15 19.76
C ALA A 202 -12.13 20.45 20.85
#